data_8450c3d1f6cb13bd43a595970aa5be95
#
_entry.id   8450c3d1f6cb13bd43a595970aa5be95
#
_cell.length_a   1.000
_cell.length_b   1.000
_cell.length_c   1.000
_cell.angle_alpha   90.00
_cell.angle_beta   90.00
_cell.angle_gamma   90.00
#
_symmetry.space_group_name_H-M   'P 1'
#
loop_
_entity.id
_entity.type
_entity.pdbx_description
1 polymer ?
#
loop_
_entity_poly.entity_id
_entity_poly.type
_entity_poly.pdbx_seq_one_letter_code
_entity_poly.pdbx_strand_id
1 'polypeptide(L)'
;MLEVSDISVSYGQHRALSEAALTVERGEIVVILGANGAGKTTLLKAIAGLLPCAPGKRVRLGGRDLSRVAPHDIVEAGLALVPEGRGIFADLTVAENLLLGANPKRARASEAEQRAKVLGLFPKLGERLKQTVRTMSGGEQQMVAIGRALMSRPDILLLDEPSLGLSPLLVRELFAALRVIRDSGVGLLLVEQNARESLAIADRGYLLENGEIVGHGRAMELQSDPAVRRAYLGGLAGV
;
A
#
# COMPACT_ATOMS: atom_id res chain seq x y z
N MET A 1 -5.22 3.79 -14.07
CA MET A 1 -5.73 4.64 -12.99
C MET A 1 -6.66 3.83 -12.09
N LEU A 2 -6.51 3.94 -10.77
CA LEU A 2 -7.49 3.55 -9.76
C LEU A 2 -8.33 4.78 -9.43
N GLU A 3 -9.64 4.62 -9.47
CA GLU A 3 -10.64 5.65 -9.11
C GLU A 3 -11.48 5.12 -7.96
N VAL A 4 -11.59 5.87 -6.91
CA VAL A 4 -12.35 5.54 -5.70
C VAL A 4 -13.28 6.69 -5.36
N SER A 5 -14.56 6.42 -5.14
CA SER A 5 -15.51 7.40 -4.63
C SER A 5 -16.58 6.76 -3.76
N ASP A 6 -17.19 7.57 -2.94
CA ASP A 6 -18.34 7.21 -2.10
C ASP A 6 -18.04 6.06 -1.11
N ILE A 7 -16.77 5.95 -0.64
CA ILE A 7 -16.40 4.95 0.36
C ILE A 7 -16.85 5.39 1.73
N SER A 8 -17.89 4.74 2.24
CA SER A 8 -18.38 4.91 3.62
C SER A 8 -18.42 3.56 4.32
N VAL A 9 -17.82 3.50 5.52
CA VAL A 9 -17.72 2.29 6.35
C VAL A 9 -18.09 2.61 7.79
N SER A 10 -18.89 1.74 8.42
CA SER A 10 -19.25 1.85 9.84
C SER A 10 -18.96 0.54 10.57
N TYR A 11 -18.49 0.63 11.80
CA TYR A 11 -18.36 -0.44 12.77
C TYR A 11 -19.40 -0.25 13.88
N GLY A 12 -20.52 -0.95 13.77
CA GLY A 12 -21.69 -0.71 14.62
C GLY A 12 -22.20 0.73 14.41
N GLN A 13 -22.21 1.53 15.48
CA GLN A 13 -22.65 2.94 15.43
C GLN A 13 -21.50 3.91 15.07
N HIS A 14 -20.25 3.46 15.05
CA HIS A 14 -19.11 4.30 14.75
C HIS A 14 -18.86 4.35 13.23
N ARG A 15 -18.99 5.55 12.64
CA ARG A 15 -18.63 5.79 11.23
C ARG A 15 -17.11 5.97 11.14
N ALA A 16 -16.44 5.00 10.54
CA ALA A 16 -14.99 5.00 10.35
C ALA A 16 -14.56 5.69 9.05
N LEU A 17 -15.43 5.74 8.04
CA LEU A 17 -15.21 6.48 6.79
C LEU A 17 -16.51 7.11 6.31
N SER A 18 -16.42 8.31 5.76
CA SER A 18 -17.51 9.09 5.20
C SER A 18 -17.13 9.59 3.81
N GLU A 19 -17.77 9.02 2.79
CA GLU A 19 -17.69 9.45 1.37
C GLU A 19 -16.25 9.67 0.85
N ALA A 20 -15.29 8.87 1.34
CA ALA A 20 -13.89 9.02 0.94
C ALA A 20 -13.71 8.78 -0.56
N ALA A 21 -12.97 9.69 -1.21
CA ALA A 21 -12.69 9.66 -2.63
C ALA A 21 -11.22 9.95 -2.92
N LEU A 22 -10.61 9.19 -3.84
CA LEU A 22 -9.22 9.40 -4.28
C LEU A 22 -8.96 8.78 -5.65
N THR A 23 -7.85 9.15 -6.23
CA THR A 23 -7.34 8.54 -7.47
C THR A 23 -5.86 8.20 -7.32
N VAL A 24 -5.43 7.14 -8.03
CA VAL A 24 -4.01 6.77 -8.15
C VAL A 24 -3.72 6.38 -9.60
N GLU A 25 -2.72 7.01 -10.20
CA GLU A 25 -2.26 6.66 -11.53
C GLU A 25 -1.26 5.50 -11.49
N ARG A 26 -1.04 4.85 -12.62
CA ARG A 26 0.08 3.93 -12.77
C ARG A 26 1.39 4.72 -12.80
N GLY A 27 2.42 4.20 -12.13
CA GLY A 27 3.70 4.90 -12.01
C GLY A 27 3.64 6.16 -11.14
N GLU A 28 2.68 6.22 -10.22
CA GLU A 28 2.52 7.31 -9.25
C GLU A 28 2.59 6.76 -7.82
N ILE A 29 3.19 7.50 -6.91
CA ILE A 29 3.11 7.26 -5.46
C ILE A 29 2.16 8.29 -4.86
N VAL A 30 1.04 7.81 -4.34
CA VAL A 30 0.08 8.60 -3.58
C VAL A 30 0.15 8.18 -2.11
N VAL A 31 0.29 9.13 -1.20
CA VAL A 31 0.29 8.87 0.24
C VAL A 31 -1.00 9.35 0.90
N ILE A 32 -1.51 8.58 1.84
CA ILE A 32 -2.60 9.00 2.75
C ILE A 32 -1.98 9.26 4.12
N LEU A 33 -2.07 10.51 4.54
CA LEU A 33 -1.65 10.98 5.86
C LEU A 33 -2.87 11.09 6.78
N GLY A 34 -2.70 10.73 8.03
CA GLY A 34 -3.75 10.84 9.04
C GLY A 34 -3.28 10.29 10.38
N ALA A 35 -3.86 10.77 11.45
CA ALA A 35 -3.60 10.26 12.80
C ALA A 35 -4.01 8.79 12.95
N ASN A 36 -3.57 8.13 14.03
CA ASN A 36 -4.06 6.81 14.37
C ASN A 36 -5.57 6.86 14.63
N GLY A 37 -6.30 5.90 14.05
CA GLY A 37 -7.77 5.90 14.11
C GLY A 37 -8.46 6.77 13.06
N ALA A 38 -7.75 7.53 12.21
CA ALA A 38 -8.36 8.36 11.17
C ALA A 38 -9.11 7.57 10.08
N GLY A 39 -8.97 6.24 10.01
CA GLY A 39 -9.64 5.39 9.02
C GLY A 39 -8.75 4.88 7.89
N LYS A 40 -7.42 5.10 7.95
CA LYS A 40 -6.45 4.76 6.89
C LYS A 40 -6.50 3.27 6.47
N THR A 41 -6.30 2.35 7.41
CA THR A 41 -6.39 0.90 7.19
C THR A 41 -7.77 0.48 6.72
N THR A 42 -8.82 1.10 7.25
CA THR A 42 -10.21 0.86 6.84
C THR A 42 -10.41 1.21 5.37
N LEU A 43 -9.83 2.34 4.91
CA LEU A 43 -9.92 2.78 3.52
C LEU A 43 -9.23 1.77 2.57
N LEU A 44 -8.00 1.34 2.88
CA LEU A 44 -7.31 0.33 2.06
C LEU A 44 -8.09 -0.99 2.00
N LYS A 45 -8.60 -1.48 3.14
CA LYS A 45 -9.41 -2.71 3.20
C LYS A 45 -10.73 -2.57 2.44
N ALA A 46 -11.37 -1.40 2.50
CA ALA A 46 -12.59 -1.12 1.75
C ALA A 46 -12.36 -1.11 0.24
N ILE A 47 -11.25 -0.49 -0.23
CA ILE A 47 -10.82 -0.50 -1.64
C ILE A 47 -10.54 -1.94 -2.11
N ALA A 48 -9.82 -2.72 -1.29
CA ALA A 48 -9.50 -4.12 -1.58
C ALA A 48 -10.70 -5.10 -1.46
N GLY A 49 -11.92 -4.59 -1.15
CA GLY A 49 -13.12 -5.41 -1.03
C GLY A 49 -13.19 -6.28 0.23
N LEU A 50 -12.29 -6.05 1.20
CA LEU A 50 -12.21 -6.83 2.43
C LEU A 50 -13.20 -6.38 3.52
N LEU A 51 -13.86 -5.23 3.32
CA LEU A 51 -14.85 -4.70 4.24
C LEU A 51 -16.15 -4.36 3.51
N PRO A 52 -17.30 -4.59 4.15
CA PRO A 52 -18.57 -4.10 3.65
C PRO A 52 -18.58 -2.56 3.70
N CYS A 53 -19.10 -1.95 2.64
CA CYS A 53 -19.28 -0.51 2.55
C CYS A 53 -20.77 -0.18 2.41
N ALA A 54 -21.14 1.05 2.75
CA ALA A 54 -22.48 1.57 2.47
C ALA A 54 -22.80 1.50 0.96
N PRO A 55 -24.10 1.48 0.59
CA PRO A 55 -24.51 1.59 -0.82
C PRO A 55 -23.92 2.84 -1.48
N GLY A 56 -23.57 2.74 -2.75
CA GLY A 56 -22.98 3.85 -3.52
C GLY A 56 -21.48 3.73 -3.75
N LYS A 57 -20.76 2.89 -2.96
CA LYS A 57 -19.32 2.62 -3.15
C LYS A 57 -18.98 2.42 -4.62
N ARG A 58 -17.94 3.12 -5.07
CA ARG A 58 -17.37 2.96 -6.41
C ARG A 58 -15.86 2.75 -6.32
N VAL A 59 -15.39 1.66 -6.89
CA VAL A 59 -13.98 1.34 -7.08
C VAL A 59 -13.80 0.92 -8.53
N ARG A 60 -12.99 1.65 -9.29
CA ARG A 60 -12.70 1.32 -10.70
C ARG A 60 -11.20 1.22 -10.91
N LEU A 61 -10.76 0.24 -11.67
CA LEU A 61 -9.37 0.05 -12.05
C LEU A 61 -9.26 -0.08 -13.57
N GLY A 62 -8.58 0.87 -14.22
CA GLY A 62 -8.44 0.87 -15.67
C GLY A 62 -9.79 0.87 -16.40
N GLY A 63 -10.80 1.55 -15.86
CA GLY A 63 -12.16 1.58 -16.39
C GLY A 63 -13.06 0.40 -15.98
N ARG A 64 -12.49 -0.69 -15.43
CA ARG A 64 -13.26 -1.84 -14.93
C ARG A 64 -13.84 -1.53 -13.55
N ASP A 65 -15.14 -1.74 -13.37
CA ASP A 65 -15.81 -1.61 -12.06
C ASP A 65 -15.49 -2.80 -11.16
N LEU A 66 -14.92 -2.52 -9.99
CA LEU A 66 -14.58 -3.50 -8.94
C LEU A 66 -15.48 -3.37 -7.70
N SER A 67 -16.49 -2.50 -7.71
CA SER A 67 -17.29 -2.15 -6.53
C SER A 67 -17.98 -3.34 -5.86
N ARG A 68 -18.31 -4.38 -6.64
CA ARG A 68 -19.00 -5.60 -6.19
C ARG A 68 -18.18 -6.87 -6.46
N VAL A 69 -16.92 -6.73 -6.82
CA VAL A 69 -16.03 -7.86 -7.14
C VAL A 69 -15.52 -8.46 -5.83
N ALA A 70 -15.45 -9.79 -5.77
CA ALA A 70 -14.92 -10.51 -4.62
C ALA A 70 -13.41 -10.21 -4.43
N PRO A 71 -12.89 -10.19 -3.19
CA PRO A 71 -11.48 -9.83 -2.94
C PRO A 71 -10.44 -10.60 -3.76
N HIS A 72 -10.65 -11.90 -3.96
CA HIS A 72 -9.74 -12.74 -4.76
C HIS A 72 -9.76 -12.38 -6.25
N ASP A 73 -10.89 -11.91 -6.79
CA ASP A 73 -11.01 -11.44 -8.18
C ASP A 73 -10.49 -10.01 -8.35
N ILE A 74 -10.41 -9.21 -7.28
CA ILE A 74 -9.78 -7.89 -7.27
C ILE A 74 -8.28 -8.03 -7.56
N VAL A 75 -7.62 -9.06 -7.02
CA VAL A 75 -6.21 -9.35 -7.31
C VAL A 75 -6.03 -9.76 -8.79
N GLU A 76 -6.96 -10.55 -9.34
CA GLU A 76 -6.98 -10.88 -10.78
C GLU A 76 -7.14 -9.63 -11.67
N ALA A 77 -7.86 -8.62 -11.19
CA ALA A 77 -8.01 -7.35 -11.90
C ALA A 77 -6.75 -6.47 -11.86
N GLY A 78 -5.80 -6.75 -10.95
CA GLY A 78 -4.53 -6.03 -10.84
C GLY A 78 -4.41 -5.07 -9.68
N LEU A 79 -5.23 -5.23 -8.65
CA LEU A 79 -5.12 -4.49 -7.40
C LEU A 79 -4.64 -5.42 -6.29
N ALA A 80 -3.45 -5.16 -5.73
CA ALA A 80 -2.91 -5.96 -4.63
C ALA A 80 -2.81 -5.13 -3.34
N LEU A 81 -2.90 -5.80 -2.19
CA LEU A 81 -2.77 -5.19 -0.86
C LEU A 81 -1.69 -5.91 -0.05
N VAL A 82 -0.77 -5.13 0.53
CA VAL A 82 0.09 -5.53 1.63
C VAL A 82 -0.50 -4.93 2.90
N PRO A 83 -1.14 -5.74 3.76
CA PRO A 83 -1.78 -5.24 4.97
C PRO A 83 -0.76 -4.91 6.05
N GLU A 84 -1.17 -4.12 7.05
CA GLU A 84 -0.47 -4.01 8.32
C GLU A 84 -0.22 -5.42 8.91
N GLY A 85 0.95 -5.64 9.53
CA GLY A 85 1.34 -6.97 10.00
C GLY A 85 1.80 -7.93 8.89
N ARG A 86 2.01 -7.40 7.65
CA ARG A 86 2.64 -8.08 6.50
C ARG A 86 1.78 -9.18 5.85
N GLY A 87 0.94 -9.89 6.60
CA GLY A 87 0.10 -10.98 6.10
C GLY A 87 0.87 -12.14 5.46
N ILE A 88 2.13 -12.37 5.86
CA ILE A 88 2.99 -13.44 5.33
C ILE A 88 2.56 -14.83 5.82
N PHE A 89 2.93 -15.86 5.07
CA PHE A 89 2.83 -17.25 5.52
C PHE A 89 4.14 -17.62 6.25
N ALA A 90 4.14 -17.43 7.57
CA ALA A 90 5.34 -17.48 8.40
C ALA A 90 6.05 -18.84 8.39
N ASP A 91 5.32 -19.93 8.27
CA ASP A 91 5.85 -21.29 8.26
C ASP A 91 6.35 -21.76 6.88
N LEU A 92 6.07 -21.00 5.83
CA LEU A 92 6.58 -21.26 4.49
C LEU A 92 7.93 -20.57 4.28
N THR A 93 8.68 -21.08 3.31
CA THR A 93 9.94 -20.48 2.85
C THR A 93 9.69 -19.19 2.07
N VAL A 94 10.75 -18.41 1.83
CA VAL A 94 10.71 -17.24 0.95
C VAL A 94 10.21 -17.63 -0.45
N ALA A 95 10.75 -18.69 -1.03
CA ALA A 95 10.36 -19.16 -2.37
C ALA A 95 8.87 -19.52 -2.44
N GLU A 96 8.35 -20.24 -1.45
CA GLU A 96 6.93 -20.61 -1.39
C GLU A 96 6.02 -19.40 -1.21
N ASN A 97 6.39 -18.44 -0.34
CA ASN A 97 5.66 -17.18 -0.21
C ASN A 97 5.58 -16.41 -1.55
N LEU A 98 6.70 -16.30 -2.26
CA LEU A 98 6.73 -15.64 -3.57
C LEU A 98 5.86 -16.40 -4.59
N LEU A 99 5.98 -17.72 -4.65
CA LEU A 99 5.20 -18.57 -5.57
C LEU A 99 3.69 -18.40 -5.36
N LEU A 100 3.22 -18.34 -4.11
CA LEU A 100 1.81 -18.07 -3.79
C LEU A 100 1.33 -16.73 -4.36
N GLY A 101 2.20 -15.73 -4.43
CA GLY A 101 1.89 -14.44 -5.04
C GLY A 101 1.61 -14.50 -6.54
N ALA A 102 2.16 -15.51 -7.25
CA ALA A 102 1.96 -15.72 -8.68
C ALA A 102 0.68 -16.51 -9.01
N ASN A 103 -0.15 -16.85 -8.02
CA ASN A 103 -1.39 -17.62 -8.21
C ASN A 103 -2.41 -16.97 -9.18
N PRO A 104 -2.60 -15.64 -9.27
CA PRO A 104 -3.47 -15.03 -10.25
C PRO A 104 -3.13 -15.45 -11.68
N LYS A 105 -4.17 -15.71 -12.50
CA LYS A 105 -4.01 -16.16 -13.90
C LYS A 105 -3.13 -15.20 -14.70
N ARG A 106 -3.28 -13.89 -14.48
CA ARG A 106 -2.51 -12.82 -15.13
C ARG A 106 -0.99 -12.92 -14.86
N ALA A 107 -0.57 -13.60 -13.80
CA ALA A 107 0.81 -13.70 -13.36
C ALA A 107 1.47 -15.03 -13.72
N ARG A 108 0.70 -16.10 -13.84
CA ARG A 108 1.23 -17.49 -14.00
C ARG A 108 2.16 -17.67 -15.18
N ALA A 109 1.82 -17.12 -16.34
CA ALA A 109 2.62 -17.27 -17.57
C ALA A 109 3.98 -16.57 -17.50
N SER A 110 4.17 -15.61 -16.59
CA SER A 110 5.39 -14.82 -16.42
C SER A 110 5.99 -14.94 -15.01
N GLU A 111 5.66 -16.02 -14.29
CA GLU A 111 6.10 -16.24 -12.89
C GLU A 111 7.63 -16.12 -12.76
N ALA A 112 8.38 -16.82 -13.60
CA ALA A 112 9.84 -16.82 -13.55
C ALA A 112 10.46 -15.43 -13.82
N GLU A 113 9.92 -14.70 -14.81
CA GLU A 113 10.34 -13.32 -15.10
C GLU A 113 10.03 -12.39 -13.94
N GLN A 114 8.82 -12.50 -13.40
CA GLN A 114 8.40 -11.64 -12.29
C GLN A 114 9.21 -11.93 -11.02
N ARG A 115 9.50 -13.20 -10.76
CA ARG A 115 10.37 -13.61 -9.65
C ARG A 115 11.78 -13.02 -9.81
N ALA A 116 12.35 -13.07 -11.00
CA ALA A 116 13.65 -12.44 -11.26
C ALA A 116 13.63 -10.92 -10.97
N LYS A 117 12.57 -10.21 -11.37
CA LYS A 117 12.40 -8.78 -11.06
C LYS A 117 12.31 -8.54 -9.55
N VAL A 118 11.51 -9.33 -8.83
CA VAL A 118 11.36 -9.23 -7.36
C VAL A 118 12.70 -9.49 -6.65
N LEU A 119 13.46 -10.50 -7.08
CA LEU A 119 14.77 -10.80 -6.52
C LEU A 119 15.82 -9.75 -6.86
N GLY A 120 15.72 -9.11 -8.03
CA GLY A 120 16.55 -7.95 -8.38
C GLY A 120 16.26 -6.74 -7.50
N LEU A 121 14.99 -6.53 -7.13
CA LEU A 121 14.56 -5.47 -6.21
C LEU A 121 14.98 -5.74 -4.75
N PHE A 122 14.92 -7.02 -4.34
CA PHE A 122 15.24 -7.48 -3.00
C PHE A 122 16.30 -8.60 -3.03
N PRO A 123 17.59 -8.30 -3.29
CA PRO A 123 18.64 -9.33 -3.47
C PRO A 123 18.77 -10.27 -2.26
N LYS A 124 18.59 -9.75 -1.04
CA LYS A 124 18.63 -10.53 0.20
C LYS A 124 17.63 -11.69 0.22
N LEU A 125 16.51 -11.58 -0.49
CA LEU A 125 15.53 -12.67 -0.61
C LEU A 125 16.07 -13.79 -1.50
N GLY A 126 16.83 -13.44 -2.54
CA GLY A 126 17.48 -14.41 -3.45
C GLY A 126 18.48 -15.32 -2.72
N GLU A 127 19.24 -14.77 -1.77
CA GLU A 127 20.20 -15.50 -0.95
C GLU A 127 19.51 -16.45 0.04
N ARG A 128 18.22 -16.25 0.33
CA ARG A 128 17.48 -16.90 1.42
C ARG A 128 16.20 -17.62 0.96
N LEU A 129 16.12 -18.00 -0.30
CA LEU A 129 14.93 -18.61 -0.90
C LEU A 129 14.40 -19.84 -0.12
N LYS A 130 15.29 -20.63 0.48
CA LYS A 130 14.94 -21.83 1.26
C LYS A 130 14.71 -21.56 2.76
N GLN A 131 14.93 -20.32 3.21
CA GLN A 131 14.76 -19.94 4.62
C GLN A 131 13.26 -19.80 4.95
N THR A 132 12.83 -20.34 6.08
CA THR A 132 11.47 -20.16 6.62
C THR A 132 11.30 -18.72 7.09
N VAL A 133 10.22 -18.07 6.64
CA VAL A 133 10.03 -16.62 6.80
C VAL A 133 9.91 -16.20 8.26
N ARG A 134 9.37 -17.02 9.16
CA ARG A 134 9.30 -16.73 10.60
C ARG A 134 10.67 -16.50 11.27
N THR A 135 11.75 -17.02 10.69
CA THR A 135 13.13 -16.88 11.21
C THR A 135 13.84 -15.63 10.70
N MET A 136 13.20 -14.86 9.84
CA MET A 136 13.75 -13.64 9.25
C MET A 136 13.47 -12.42 10.13
N SER A 137 14.27 -11.37 9.96
CA SER A 137 14.04 -10.09 10.61
C SER A 137 12.73 -9.44 10.11
N GLY A 138 12.16 -8.52 10.91
CA GLY A 138 10.94 -7.83 10.54
C GLY A 138 11.01 -7.09 9.19
N GLY A 139 12.17 -6.51 8.86
CA GLY A 139 12.36 -5.85 7.56
C GLY A 139 12.43 -6.82 6.40
N GLU A 140 13.09 -7.97 6.56
CA GLU A 140 13.13 -9.02 5.54
C GLU A 140 11.75 -9.62 5.31
N GLN A 141 10.98 -9.83 6.38
CA GLN A 141 9.57 -10.25 6.29
C GLN A 141 8.72 -9.23 5.52
N GLN A 142 8.97 -7.92 5.70
CA GLN A 142 8.30 -6.86 4.95
C GLN A 142 8.64 -6.94 3.46
N MET A 143 9.92 -7.19 3.13
CA MET A 143 10.36 -7.39 1.74
C MET A 143 9.70 -8.65 1.12
N VAL A 144 9.52 -9.73 1.88
CA VAL A 144 8.78 -10.93 1.43
C VAL A 144 7.32 -10.58 1.14
N ALA A 145 6.65 -9.82 2.01
CA ALA A 145 5.25 -9.42 1.83
C ALA A 145 5.05 -8.59 0.55
N ILE A 146 5.91 -7.57 0.35
CA ILE A 146 5.87 -6.73 -0.86
C ILE A 146 6.25 -7.57 -2.09
N GLY A 147 7.30 -8.37 -2.02
CA GLY A 147 7.71 -9.27 -3.10
C GLY A 147 6.58 -10.20 -3.52
N ARG A 148 5.89 -10.83 -2.57
CA ARG A 148 4.73 -11.68 -2.84
C ARG A 148 3.60 -10.91 -3.52
N ALA A 149 3.29 -9.70 -3.08
CA ALA A 149 2.27 -8.88 -3.71
C ALA A 149 2.66 -8.53 -5.16
N LEU A 150 3.92 -8.18 -5.41
CA LEU A 150 4.45 -7.90 -6.75
C LEU A 150 4.41 -9.12 -7.68
N MET A 151 4.52 -10.34 -7.14
CA MET A 151 4.39 -11.57 -7.94
C MET A 151 3.02 -11.69 -8.62
N SER A 152 1.96 -11.02 -8.12
CA SER A 152 0.65 -10.99 -8.77
C SER A 152 0.59 -10.05 -10.00
N ARG A 153 1.69 -9.33 -10.32
CA ARG A 153 1.78 -8.32 -11.38
C ARG A 153 0.72 -7.22 -11.25
N PRO A 154 0.66 -6.54 -10.10
CA PRO A 154 -0.38 -5.54 -9.89
C PRO A 154 -0.17 -4.32 -10.81
N ASP A 155 -1.29 -3.68 -11.19
CA ASP A 155 -1.29 -2.34 -11.78
C ASP A 155 -1.22 -1.28 -10.68
N ILE A 156 -1.85 -1.57 -9.53
CA ILE A 156 -1.83 -0.75 -8.32
C ILE A 156 -1.53 -1.63 -7.11
N LEU A 157 -0.63 -1.18 -6.25
CA LEU A 157 -0.26 -1.80 -5.00
C LEU A 157 -0.64 -0.90 -3.82
N LEU A 158 -1.50 -1.42 -2.94
CA LEU A 158 -1.89 -0.79 -1.69
C LEU A 158 -0.94 -1.25 -0.58
N LEU A 159 -0.43 -0.32 0.23
CA LEU A 159 0.55 -0.58 1.30
C LEU A 159 0.08 0.06 2.60
N ASP A 160 -0.18 -0.76 3.62
CA ASP A 160 -0.68 -0.34 4.92
C ASP A 160 0.47 -0.31 5.94
N GLU A 161 0.97 0.89 6.26
CA GLU A 161 2.07 1.17 7.19
C GLU A 161 3.32 0.27 6.99
N PRO A 162 3.85 0.18 5.75
CA PRO A 162 4.93 -0.76 5.44
C PRO A 162 6.25 -0.46 6.17
N SER A 163 6.44 0.75 6.70
CA SER A 163 7.65 1.13 7.44
C SER A 163 7.55 0.86 8.96
N LEU A 164 6.35 0.47 9.46
CA LEU A 164 6.11 0.30 10.89
C LEU A 164 7.05 -0.76 11.51
N GLY A 165 7.74 -0.36 12.59
CA GLY A 165 8.66 -1.24 13.32
C GLY A 165 9.97 -1.55 12.61
N LEU A 166 10.30 -0.85 11.53
CA LEU A 166 11.58 -0.98 10.84
C LEU A 166 12.63 -0.02 11.41
N SER A 167 13.90 -0.43 11.34
CA SER A 167 15.01 0.48 11.64
C SER A 167 15.10 1.60 10.58
N PRO A 168 15.69 2.76 10.90
CA PRO A 168 15.82 3.86 9.94
C PRO A 168 16.56 3.48 8.65
N LEU A 169 17.53 2.55 8.73
CA LEU A 169 18.21 2.04 7.54
C LEU A 169 17.24 1.25 6.64
N LEU A 170 16.46 0.35 7.23
CA LEU A 170 15.50 -0.47 6.49
C LEU A 170 14.34 0.36 5.91
N VAL A 171 13.93 1.44 6.60
CA VAL A 171 12.94 2.39 6.06
C VAL A 171 13.47 3.04 4.78
N ARG A 172 14.74 3.48 4.77
CA ARG A 172 15.36 4.06 3.57
C ARG A 172 15.48 3.03 2.44
N GLU A 173 15.91 1.80 2.73
CA GLU A 173 15.96 0.71 1.75
C GLU A 173 14.57 0.41 1.17
N LEU A 174 13.54 0.33 2.01
CA LEU A 174 12.15 0.14 1.60
C LEU A 174 11.67 1.27 0.68
N PHE A 175 11.84 2.52 1.07
CA PHE A 175 11.37 3.65 0.28
C PHE A 175 12.14 3.80 -1.04
N ALA A 176 13.41 3.45 -1.08
CA ALA A 176 14.15 3.34 -2.34
C ALA A 176 13.56 2.25 -3.25
N ALA A 177 13.21 1.09 -2.70
CA ALA A 177 12.54 0.03 -3.44
C ALA A 177 11.16 0.46 -3.97
N LEU A 178 10.36 1.20 -3.18
CA LEU A 178 9.06 1.71 -3.63
C LEU A 178 9.19 2.67 -4.82
N ARG A 179 10.25 3.49 -4.88
CA ARG A 179 10.53 4.33 -6.07
C ARG A 179 10.80 3.47 -7.32
N VAL A 180 11.60 2.43 -7.18
CA VAL A 180 11.89 1.51 -8.31
C VAL A 180 10.61 0.79 -8.78
N ILE A 181 9.74 0.39 -7.84
CA ILE A 181 8.44 -0.21 -8.16
C ILE A 181 7.58 0.79 -8.94
N ARG A 182 7.47 2.04 -8.50
CA ARG A 182 6.77 3.11 -9.22
C ARG A 182 7.34 3.29 -10.62
N ASP A 183 8.66 3.37 -10.75
CA ASP A 183 9.34 3.60 -12.04
C ASP A 183 9.15 2.44 -13.02
N SER A 184 8.81 1.23 -12.50
CA SER A 184 8.39 0.10 -13.33
C SER A 184 6.95 0.21 -13.86
N GLY A 185 6.22 1.28 -13.51
CA GLY A 185 4.86 1.55 -13.96
C GLY A 185 3.75 1.03 -13.02
N VAL A 186 4.09 0.56 -11.82
CA VAL A 186 3.11 0.20 -10.79
C VAL A 186 2.71 1.46 -10.01
N GLY A 187 1.41 1.73 -9.90
CA GLY A 187 0.92 2.79 -9.00
C GLY A 187 0.93 2.33 -7.55
N LEU A 188 1.28 3.21 -6.62
CA LEU A 188 1.36 2.91 -5.19
C LEU A 188 0.40 3.79 -4.42
N LEU A 189 -0.48 3.20 -3.61
CA LEU A 189 -1.25 3.90 -2.58
C LEU A 189 -0.69 3.51 -1.22
N LEU A 190 -0.01 4.44 -0.58
CA LEU A 190 0.74 4.25 0.65
C LEU A 190 0.00 4.91 1.82
N VAL A 191 -0.33 4.15 2.82
CA VAL A 191 -0.75 4.67 4.13
C VAL A 191 0.46 4.64 5.05
N GLU A 192 0.79 5.77 5.65
CA GLU A 192 1.94 5.91 6.53
C GLU A 192 1.68 6.86 7.68
N GLN A 193 2.33 6.59 8.81
CA GLN A 193 2.37 7.49 9.94
C GLN A 193 3.56 8.44 9.84
N ASN A 194 4.68 7.99 9.26
CA ASN A 194 5.86 8.81 9.02
C ASN A 194 5.66 9.72 7.79
N ALA A 195 4.93 10.81 7.99
CA ALA A 195 4.59 11.74 6.93
C ALA A 195 5.82 12.36 6.24
N ARG A 196 6.92 12.61 6.97
CA ARG A 196 8.12 13.22 6.41
C ARG A 196 8.78 12.31 5.36
N GLU A 197 8.99 11.06 5.71
CA GLU A 197 9.64 10.08 4.84
C GLU A 197 8.74 9.69 3.66
N SER A 198 7.44 9.52 3.90
CA SER A 198 6.49 9.13 2.85
C SER A 198 6.25 10.24 1.84
N LEU A 199 6.09 11.49 2.27
CA LEU A 199 5.99 12.65 1.37
C LEU A 199 7.27 12.89 0.56
N ALA A 200 8.44 12.50 1.08
CA ALA A 200 9.71 12.65 0.35
C ALA A 200 9.81 11.75 -0.91
N ILE A 201 8.97 10.71 -1.00
CA ILE A 201 8.92 9.82 -2.17
C ILE A 201 7.61 9.95 -2.96
N ALA A 202 6.59 10.58 -2.40
CA ALA A 202 5.27 10.70 -3.01
C ALA A 202 5.23 11.78 -4.10
N ASP A 203 4.34 11.58 -5.05
CA ASP A 203 3.98 12.57 -6.07
C ASP A 203 2.83 13.46 -5.56
N ARG A 204 1.85 12.84 -4.90
CA ARG A 204 0.69 13.50 -4.27
C ARG A 204 0.36 12.89 -2.91
N GLY A 205 -0.47 13.61 -2.14
CA GLY A 205 -1.00 13.11 -0.88
C GLY A 205 -2.45 13.50 -0.64
N TYR A 206 -3.10 12.73 0.22
CA TYR A 206 -4.43 13.01 0.77
C TYR A 206 -4.31 13.10 2.29
N LEU A 207 -5.07 14.01 2.89
CA LEU A 207 -5.19 14.16 4.34
C LEU A 207 -6.50 13.53 4.79
N LEU A 208 -6.42 12.53 5.65
CA LEU A 208 -7.57 11.81 6.19
C LEU A 208 -7.71 12.13 7.69
N GLU A 209 -8.82 12.74 8.07
CA GLU A 209 -9.15 13.07 9.45
C GLU A 209 -10.56 12.61 9.78
N ASN A 210 -10.73 11.90 10.90
CA ASN A 210 -12.04 11.41 11.37
C ASN A 210 -12.87 10.70 10.30
N GLY A 211 -12.22 9.96 9.40
CA GLY A 211 -12.89 9.21 8.33
C GLY A 211 -13.20 10.02 7.07
N GLU A 212 -12.80 11.27 6.98
CA GLU A 212 -13.06 12.18 5.84
C GLU A 212 -11.76 12.64 5.18
N ILE A 213 -11.76 12.76 3.85
CA ILE A 213 -10.66 13.39 3.11
C ILE A 213 -10.83 14.90 3.23
N VAL A 214 -10.00 15.54 4.07
CA VAL A 214 -10.08 16.98 4.35
C VAL A 214 -9.17 17.82 3.45
N GLY A 215 -8.27 17.19 2.71
CA GLY A 215 -7.36 17.90 1.80
C GLY A 215 -6.58 16.96 0.92
N HIS A 216 -6.06 17.49 -0.18
CA HIS A 216 -5.14 16.77 -1.08
C HIS A 216 -4.30 17.78 -1.87
N GLY A 217 -3.17 17.33 -2.37
CA GLY A 217 -2.28 18.18 -3.16
C GLY A 217 -1.01 17.47 -3.58
N ARG A 218 -0.12 18.18 -4.28
CA ARG A 218 1.21 17.69 -4.59
C ARG A 218 2.02 17.51 -3.31
N ALA A 219 2.85 16.47 -3.25
CA ALA A 219 3.63 16.17 -2.06
C ALA A 219 4.51 17.36 -1.61
N MET A 220 5.10 18.10 -2.54
CA MET A 220 5.89 19.30 -2.25
C MET A 220 5.06 20.44 -1.61
N GLU A 221 3.81 20.62 -2.05
CA GLU A 221 2.89 21.61 -1.50
C GLU A 221 2.51 21.22 -0.07
N LEU A 222 2.14 19.95 0.14
CA LEU A 222 1.81 19.42 1.47
C LEU A 222 2.99 19.49 2.44
N GLN A 223 4.22 19.27 1.98
CA GLN A 223 5.42 19.42 2.82
C GLN A 223 5.67 20.87 3.27
N SER A 224 5.27 21.84 2.46
CA SER A 224 5.46 23.25 2.75
C SER A 224 4.29 23.87 3.52
N ASP A 225 3.11 23.22 3.54
CA ASP A 225 1.92 23.70 4.21
C ASP A 225 2.12 23.77 5.74
N PRO A 226 1.95 24.96 6.37
CA PRO A 226 2.13 25.13 7.80
C PRO A 226 1.17 24.28 8.66
N ALA A 227 -0.05 24.00 8.19
CA ALA A 227 -1.01 23.16 8.91
C ALA A 227 -0.58 21.70 8.88
N VAL A 228 -0.19 21.19 7.70
CA VAL A 228 0.33 19.84 7.53
C VAL A 228 1.61 19.65 8.35
N ARG A 229 2.52 20.62 8.35
CA ARG A 229 3.75 20.59 9.14
C ARG A 229 3.48 20.47 10.63
N ARG A 230 2.53 21.26 11.15
CA ARG A 230 2.16 21.21 12.58
C ARG A 230 1.50 19.89 12.96
N ALA A 231 0.59 19.39 12.10
CA ALA A 231 -0.20 18.19 12.38
C ALA A 231 0.59 16.87 12.20
N TYR A 232 1.45 16.80 11.17
CA TYR A 232 2.01 15.52 10.71
C TYR A 232 3.55 15.47 10.61
N LEU A 233 4.25 16.63 10.47
CA LEU A 233 5.70 16.63 10.25
C LEU A 233 6.52 16.94 11.52
N GLY A 234 5.85 17.02 12.69
CA GLY A 234 6.50 17.46 13.92
C GLY A 234 6.90 18.93 13.79
N GLY A 235 6.01 19.84 14.15
CA GLY A 235 6.37 21.25 14.22
C GLY A 235 7.63 21.39 15.07
N LEU A 236 8.66 22.04 14.54
CA LEU A 236 9.76 22.55 15.36
C LEU A 236 9.10 23.36 16.48
N ALA A 237 9.10 22.79 17.71
CA ALA A 237 8.87 23.61 18.88
C ALA A 237 9.85 24.76 18.74
N GLY A 238 9.30 25.97 18.55
CA GLY A 238 10.10 27.16 18.40
C GLY A 238 11.03 27.30 19.61
N VAL A 239 12.29 27.56 19.32
CA VAL A 239 13.22 28.19 20.23
C VAL A 239 12.80 29.65 20.36
#